data_867815b170c4e945bce32a47b3b82255
#
_entry.id   867815b170c4e945bce32a47b3b82255
#
_cell.length_a   1.000
_cell.length_b   1.000
_cell.length_c   1.000
_cell.angle_alpha   90.00
_cell.angle_beta   90.00
_cell.angle_gamma   90.00
#
_symmetry.space_group_name_H-M   'P 1'
#
loop_
_entity.id
_entity.type
_entity.pdbx_description
1 polymer ?
#
loop_
_entity_poly.entity_id
_entity_poly.type
_entity_poly.pdbx_seq_one_letter_code
_entity_poly.pdbx_strand_id
1 'polypeptide(L)'
;MRILLVNKFIFPKGGAETYTFDVGKMLEEHGHEVQYFGLENEKNTVGNRVGSYVTNMDFSQGIKANLNAPFRIIYSREARKKIRVVLDDFQPDVVHLNNIQYHLTPSIILEINKWRKETKKECKIVYTTHDYQLVCPSHGMFDVNMK
;
A
#
# COMPACT_ATOMS: atom_id res chain seq x y z
N MET A 1 -9.20 -17.71 -4.02
CA MET A 1 -9.57 -16.38 -3.45
C MET A 1 -8.93 -15.29 -4.29
N ARG A 2 -9.52 -14.10 -4.29
CA ARG A 2 -8.94 -12.90 -4.90
C ARG A 2 -8.18 -12.10 -3.82
N ILE A 3 -6.89 -11.86 -4.03
CA ILE A 3 -6.01 -11.26 -3.02
C ILE A 3 -5.36 -10.01 -3.62
N LEU A 4 -5.58 -8.86 -2.99
CA LEU A 4 -4.96 -7.59 -3.36
C LEU A 4 -3.76 -7.34 -2.46
N LEU A 5 -2.55 -7.42 -3.03
CA LEU A 5 -1.31 -7.06 -2.35
C LEU A 5 -1.06 -5.56 -2.50
N VAL A 6 -0.95 -4.87 -1.39
CA VAL A 6 -0.72 -3.41 -1.35
C VAL A 6 0.66 -3.13 -0.80
N ASN A 7 1.51 -2.54 -1.63
CA ASN A 7 2.86 -2.13 -1.24
C ASN A 7 3.23 -0.83 -1.95
N LYS A 8 4.05 0.01 -1.30
CA LYS A 8 4.46 1.30 -1.85
C LYS A 8 5.11 1.13 -3.23
N PHE A 9 6.11 0.28 -3.36
CA PHE A 9 6.76 -0.02 -4.63
C PHE A 9 6.34 -1.42 -5.11
N ILE A 10 5.96 -1.52 -6.37
CA ILE A 10 5.55 -2.76 -7.03
C ILE A 10 6.56 -3.15 -8.14
N PHE A 11 7.83 -2.92 -7.82
CA PHE A 11 9.01 -3.37 -8.55
C PHE A 11 10.13 -3.76 -7.57
N PRO A 12 11.09 -4.61 -7.92
CA PRO A 12 12.18 -5.02 -7.03
C PRO A 12 13.01 -3.82 -6.57
N LYS A 13 13.02 -3.55 -5.25
CA LYS A 13 13.74 -2.43 -4.65
C LYS A 13 14.44 -2.80 -3.34
N GLY A 14 13.80 -3.60 -2.50
CA GLY A 14 14.31 -3.98 -1.19
C GLY A 14 13.60 -5.18 -0.60
N GLY A 15 13.80 -5.45 0.69
CA GLY A 15 13.29 -6.66 1.35
C GLY A 15 11.76 -6.74 1.40
N ALA A 16 11.08 -5.61 1.65
CA ALA A 16 9.62 -5.58 1.69
C ALA A 16 8.99 -5.90 0.33
N GLU A 17 9.61 -5.44 -0.77
CA GLU A 17 9.20 -5.73 -2.14
C GLU A 17 9.44 -7.21 -2.46
N THR A 18 10.62 -7.75 -2.15
CA THR A 18 10.94 -9.17 -2.33
C THR A 18 9.92 -10.05 -1.61
N TYR A 19 9.67 -9.78 -0.34
CA TYR A 19 8.64 -10.48 0.42
C TYR A 19 7.26 -10.42 -0.27
N THR A 20 6.84 -9.23 -0.71
CA THR A 20 5.53 -9.04 -1.35
C THR A 20 5.40 -9.85 -2.64
N PHE A 21 6.47 -9.93 -3.44
CA PHE A 21 6.47 -10.70 -4.69
C PHE A 21 6.53 -12.21 -4.44
N ASP A 22 7.34 -12.66 -3.49
CA ASP A 22 7.43 -14.08 -3.12
C ASP A 22 6.08 -14.59 -2.59
N VAL A 23 5.42 -13.79 -1.73
CA VAL A 23 4.07 -14.10 -1.25
C VAL A 23 3.06 -14.14 -2.41
N GLY A 24 3.11 -13.15 -3.31
CA GLY A 24 2.23 -13.11 -4.48
C GLY A 24 2.38 -14.34 -5.36
N LYS A 25 3.62 -14.68 -5.71
CA LYS A 25 3.94 -15.87 -6.50
C LYS A 25 3.45 -17.16 -5.83
N MET A 26 3.72 -17.31 -4.54
CA MET A 26 3.26 -18.46 -3.76
C MET A 26 1.73 -18.57 -3.77
N LEU A 27 1.02 -17.47 -3.63
CA LEU A 27 -0.44 -17.44 -3.67
C LEU A 27 -0.98 -17.85 -5.05
N GLU A 28 -0.37 -17.38 -6.14
CA GLU A 28 -0.73 -17.77 -7.51
C GLU A 28 -0.48 -19.26 -7.77
N GLU A 29 0.65 -19.80 -7.30
CA GLU A 29 0.97 -21.23 -7.37
C GLU A 29 -0.04 -22.10 -6.61
N HIS A 30 -0.70 -21.54 -5.59
CA HIS A 30 -1.80 -22.21 -4.86
C HIS A 30 -3.19 -21.91 -5.42
N GLY A 31 -3.28 -21.38 -6.65
CA GLY A 31 -4.54 -21.17 -7.35
C GLY A 31 -5.34 -19.96 -6.88
N HIS A 32 -4.72 -18.97 -6.29
CA HIS A 32 -5.33 -17.69 -5.94
C HIS A 32 -5.13 -16.67 -7.08
N GLU A 33 -6.09 -15.77 -7.26
CA GLU A 33 -5.96 -14.63 -8.16
C GLU A 33 -5.34 -13.46 -7.39
N VAL A 34 -4.21 -12.94 -7.87
CA VAL A 34 -3.46 -11.88 -7.20
C VAL A 34 -3.40 -10.65 -8.08
N GLN A 35 -3.63 -9.48 -7.49
CA GLN A 35 -3.35 -8.19 -8.09
C GLN A 35 -2.57 -7.32 -7.11
N TYR A 36 -1.92 -6.27 -7.63
CA TYR A 36 -1.05 -5.40 -6.86
C TYR A 36 -1.52 -3.95 -6.95
N PHE A 37 -1.42 -3.22 -5.83
CA PHE A 37 -1.69 -1.80 -5.75
C PHE A 37 -0.53 -1.07 -5.10
N GLY A 38 -0.07 0.02 -5.73
CA GLY A 38 1.07 0.80 -5.24
C GLY A 38 1.21 2.13 -5.96
N LEU A 39 2.45 2.62 -6.01
CA LEU A 39 2.78 3.85 -6.73
C LEU A 39 2.95 3.60 -8.23
N GLU A 40 2.61 4.62 -9.01
CA GLU A 40 2.93 4.69 -10.42
C GLU A 40 4.44 4.82 -10.61
N ASN A 41 5.03 3.92 -11.40
CA ASN A 41 6.44 3.94 -11.73
C ASN A 41 6.68 3.14 -13.01
N GLU A 42 7.58 3.64 -13.87
CA GLU A 42 7.98 2.95 -15.12
C GLU A 42 8.64 1.59 -14.86
N LYS A 43 9.19 1.38 -13.66
CA LYS A 43 9.84 0.14 -13.26
C LYS A 43 8.88 -0.92 -12.72
N ASN A 44 7.58 -0.63 -12.62
CA ASN A 44 6.61 -1.57 -12.09
C ASN A 44 6.61 -2.87 -12.91
N THR A 45 6.82 -3.99 -12.24
CA THR A 45 6.87 -5.34 -12.84
C THR A 45 5.57 -6.10 -12.69
N VAL A 46 4.72 -5.66 -11.77
CA VAL A 46 3.38 -6.20 -11.48
C VAL A 46 2.38 -5.07 -11.31
N GLY A 47 1.09 -5.38 -11.28
CA GLY A 47 0.08 -4.33 -11.16
C GLY A 47 -1.35 -4.85 -11.00
N ASN A 48 -2.30 -4.01 -11.37
CA ASN A 48 -3.72 -4.35 -11.43
C ASN A 48 -4.29 -4.10 -12.82
N ARG A 49 -5.32 -4.84 -13.17
CA ARG A 49 -5.89 -4.84 -14.53
C ARG A 49 -6.53 -3.50 -14.96
N VAL A 50 -6.90 -2.67 -13.99
CA VAL A 50 -7.48 -1.33 -14.27
C VAL A 50 -6.43 -0.23 -14.39
N GLY A 51 -5.14 -0.53 -14.19
CA GLY A 51 -4.06 0.44 -14.30
C GLY A 51 -4.16 1.61 -13.31
N SER A 52 -4.76 1.38 -12.14
CA SER A 52 -4.97 2.44 -11.15
C SER A 52 -3.86 2.45 -10.10
N TYR A 53 -3.02 3.47 -10.11
CA TYR A 53 -1.88 3.64 -9.22
C TYR A 53 -1.87 5.05 -8.64
N VAL A 54 -1.20 5.21 -7.50
CA VAL A 54 -1.02 6.51 -6.84
C VAL A 54 0.20 7.22 -7.44
N THR A 55 0.07 8.50 -7.72
CA THR A 55 1.17 9.29 -8.27
C THR A 55 2.38 9.28 -7.34
N ASN A 56 3.55 8.97 -7.90
CA ASN A 56 4.80 9.02 -7.17
C ASN A 56 5.26 10.47 -7.03
N MET A 57 4.93 11.09 -5.90
CA MET A 57 5.38 12.47 -5.62
C MET A 57 6.77 12.45 -5.01
N ASP A 58 7.68 13.16 -5.64
CA ASP A 58 9.01 13.41 -5.09
C ASP A 58 8.93 14.44 -3.94
N PHE A 59 9.01 13.97 -2.70
CA PHE A 59 9.07 14.83 -1.52
C PHE A 59 10.41 15.56 -1.37
N SER A 60 11.41 15.25 -2.20
CA SER A 60 12.74 15.91 -2.15
C SER A 60 12.72 17.35 -2.70
N GLN A 61 11.73 17.69 -3.51
CA GLN A 61 11.61 19.04 -4.09
C GLN A 61 10.95 20.08 -3.16
N GLY A 62 11.21 19.97 -1.85
CA GLY A 62 11.01 21.04 -0.89
C GLY A 62 9.56 21.26 -0.44
N ILE A 63 9.36 21.12 0.84
CA ILE A 63 8.16 21.48 1.64
C ILE A 63 7.72 22.96 1.44
N LYS A 64 8.39 23.73 0.59
CA LYS A 64 8.19 25.19 0.44
C LYS A 64 6.94 25.64 -0.31
N ALA A 65 6.13 24.74 -0.86
CA ALA A 65 5.03 25.15 -1.73
C ALA A 65 3.60 24.84 -1.24
N ASN A 66 3.39 24.07 -0.15
CA ASN A 66 2.03 23.76 0.30
C ASN A 66 1.90 23.62 1.81
N LEU A 67 1.20 24.55 2.44
CA LEU A 67 0.74 24.47 3.84
C LEU A 67 -0.03 23.17 4.19
N ASN A 68 -0.49 22.42 3.19
CA ASN A 68 -1.24 21.18 3.34
C ASN A 68 -0.37 19.90 3.29
N ALA A 69 0.96 20.03 3.17
CA ALA A 69 1.87 18.88 3.07
C ALA A 69 1.79 17.91 4.27
N PRO A 70 1.73 18.37 5.53
CA PRO A 70 1.62 17.47 6.69
C PRO A 70 0.35 16.62 6.68
N PHE A 71 -0.78 17.20 6.24
CA PHE A 71 -2.05 16.47 6.16
C PHE A 71 -2.05 15.40 5.07
N ARG A 72 -1.29 15.60 3.99
CA ARG A 72 -1.18 14.63 2.88
C ARG A 72 -0.41 13.37 3.28
N ILE A 73 0.51 13.45 4.23
CA ILE A 73 1.28 12.31 4.76
C ILE A 73 0.38 11.41 5.62
N ILE A 74 -0.65 11.96 6.26
CA ILE A 74 -1.58 11.22 7.12
C ILE A 74 -2.81 10.77 6.33
N TYR A 75 -3.27 11.59 5.38
CA TYR A 75 -4.52 11.37 4.65
C TYR A 75 -4.36 11.70 3.17
N SER A 76 -4.43 10.67 2.32
CA SER A 76 -4.35 10.81 0.87
C SER A 76 -5.72 10.56 0.22
N ARG A 77 -6.35 11.65 -0.27
CA ARG A 77 -7.59 11.55 -1.05
C ARG A 77 -7.37 10.81 -2.37
N GLU A 78 -6.19 10.98 -2.96
CA GLU A 78 -5.82 10.32 -4.20
C GLU A 78 -5.72 8.81 -4.01
N ALA A 79 -4.93 8.36 -3.01
CA ALA A 79 -4.77 6.95 -2.72
C ALA A 79 -6.13 6.27 -2.45
N ARG A 80 -7.03 6.95 -1.73
CA ARG A 80 -8.40 6.47 -1.50
C ARG A 80 -9.19 6.31 -2.80
N LYS A 81 -9.16 7.30 -3.69
CA LYS A 81 -9.87 7.23 -4.98
C LYS A 81 -9.30 6.12 -5.86
N LYS A 82 -7.98 6.01 -5.91
CA LYS A 82 -7.29 5.04 -6.76
C LYS A 82 -7.50 3.60 -6.28
N ILE A 83 -7.38 3.34 -4.97
CA ILE A 83 -7.65 2.00 -4.43
C ILE A 83 -9.12 1.63 -4.60
N ARG A 84 -10.05 2.60 -4.49
CA ARG A 84 -11.47 2.35 -4.69
C ARG A 84 -11.77 1.76 -6.08
N VAL A 85 -11.16 2.28 -7.13
CA VAL A 85 -11.29 1.75 -8.50
C VAL A 85 -10.87 0.29 -8.56
N VAL A 86 -9.75 -0.06 -7.92
CA VAL A 86 -9.27 -1.45 -7.88
C VAL A 86 -10.21 -2.35 -7.06
N LEU A 87 -10.72 -1.87 -5.93
CA LEU A 87 -11.65 -2.61 -5.09
C LEU A 87 -12.97 -2.91 -5.82
N ASP A 88 -13.52 -1.92 -6.53
CA ASP A 88 -14.78 -2.07 -7.26
C ASP A 88 -14.64 -3.06 -8.43
N ASP A 89 -13.49 -3.07 -9.11
CA ASP A 89 -13.21 -3.97 -10.22
C ASP A 89 -12.83 -5.37 -9.76
N PHE A 90 -11.80 -5.48 -8.92
CA PHE A 90 -11.23 -6.76 -8.52
C PHE A 90 -12.04 -7.49 -7.46
N GLN A 91 -12.73 -6.75 -6.60
CA GLN A 91 -13.54 -7.28 -5.50
C GLN A 91 -12.79 -8.31 -4.65
N PRO A 92 -11.68 -7.95 -4.00
CA PRO A 92 -10.84 -8.88 -3.29
C PRO A 92 -11.55 -9.51 -2.08
N ASP A 93 -11.17 -10.76 -1.79
CA ASP A 93 -11.55 -11.47 -0.56
C ASP A 93 -10.59 -11.12 0.58
N VAL A 94 -9.34 -10.76 0.23
CA VAL A 94 -8.30 -10.32 1.16
C VAL A 94 -7.57 -9.11 0.57
N VAL A 95 -7.35 -8.09 1.39
CA VAL A 95 -6.40 -7.01 1.12
C VAL A 95 -5.22 -7.16 2.07
N HIS A 96 -4.05 -7.46 1.52
CA HIS A 96 -2.82 -7.62 2.29
C HIS A 96 -1.96 -6.37 2.16
N LEU A 97 -1.91 -5.60 3.22
CA LEU A 97 -1.15 -4.36 3.33
C LEU A 97 0.28 -4.68 3.76
N ASN A 98 1.25 -4.08 3.10
CA ASN A 98 2.66 -4.14 3.43
C ASN A 98 3.18 -2.73 3.78
N ASN A 99 4.04 -2.14 2.96
CA ASN A 99 4.58 -0.82 3.20
C ASN A 99 3.65 0.25 2.61
N ILE A 100 2.80 0.83 3.45
CA ILE A 100 1.78 1.83 3.03
C ILE A 100 2.10 3.26 3.48
N GLN A 101 3.26 3.49 4.11
CA GLN A 101 3.62 4.77 4.69
C GLN A 101 3.81 5.88 3.63
N TYR A 102 3.55 7.12 4.06
CA TYR A 102 3.77 8.38 3.34
C TYR A 102 2.89 8.62 2.10
N HIS A 103 2.90 7.76 1.09
CA HIS A 103 2.20 7.99 -0.17
C HIS A 103 0.81 7.35 -0.19
N LEU A 104 0.72 6.08 0.19
CA LEU A 104 -0.54 5.35 0.25
C LEU A 104 -1.36 5.76 1.47
N THR A 105 -0.70 5.97 2.59
CA THR A 105 -1.22 6.39 3.89
C THR A 105 -2.23 5.42 4.52
N PRO A 106 -2.38 5.40 5.84
CA PRO A 106 -3.42 4.60 6.51
C PRO A 106 -4.85 4.93 6.06
N SER A 107 -5.06 6.06 5.36
CA SER A 107 -6.38 6.46 4.87
C SER A 107 -6.98 5.47 3.85
N ILE A 108 -6.16 4.63 3.19
CA ILE A 108 -6.69 3.55 2.32
C ILE A 108 -7.49 2.53 3.11
N ILE A 109 -7.15 2.28 4.39
CA ILE A 109 -7.90 1.38 5.26
C ILE A 109 -9.32 1.89 5.48
N LEU A 110 -9.47 3.21 5.61
CA LEU A 110 -10.79 3.85 5.72
C LEU A 110 -11.62 3.60 4.46
N GLU A 111 -10.99 3.65 3.27
CA GLU A 111 -11.69 3.40 2.01
C GLU A 111 -12.06 1.92 1.85
N ILE A 112 -11.17 1.00 2.20
CA ILE A 112 -11.45 -0.44 2.19
C ILE A 112 -12.66 -0.74 3.12
N ASN A 113 -12.65 -0.19 4.33
CA ASN A 113 -13.76 -0.37 5.27
C ASN A 113 -15.07 0.25 4.78
N LYS A 114 -15.01 1.42 4.14
CA LYS A 114 -16.17 2.05 3.50
C LYS A 114 -16.73 1.17 2.40
N TRP A 115 -15.86 0.69 1.49
CA TRP A 115 -16.22 -0.20 0.39
C TRP A 115 -16.87 -1.50 0.87
N ARG A 116 -16.30 -2.14 1.91
CA ARG A 116 -16.89 -3.35 2.55
C ARG A 116 -18.31 -3.12 3.04
N LYS A 117 -18.54 -1.97 3.69
CA LYS A 117 -19.90 -1.61 4.20
C LYS A 117 -20.89 -1.38 3.07
N GLU A 118 -20.48 -0.69 2.02
CA GLU A 118 -21.33 -0.35 0.88
C GLU A 118 -21.70 -1.59 0.04
N THR A 119 -20.72 -2.46 -0.20
CA THR A 119 -20.92 -3.67 -1.02
C THR A 119 -21.40 -4.87 -0.23
N LYS A 120 -21.39 -4.81 1.10
CA LYS A 120 -21.66 -5.92 2.03
C LYS A 120 -20.76 -7.14 1.77
N LYS A 121 -19.61 -6.92 1.12
CA LYS A 121 -18.66 -7.98 0.82
C LYS A 121 -17.78 -8.26 2.04
N GLU A 122 -17.65 -9.54 2.40
CA GLU A 122 -16.63 -9.98 3.32
C GLU A 122 -15.25 -9.86 2.64
N CYS A 123 -14.42 -9.00 3.19
CA CYS A 123 -13.04 -8.83 2.76
C CYS A 123 -12.17 -8.67 4.00
N LYS A 124 -11.18 -9.54 4.17
CA LYS A 124 -10.25 -9.47 5.30
C LYS A 124 -9.13 -8.48 4.99
N ILE A 125 -8.66 -7.78 6.04
CA ILE A 125 -7.48 -6.93 5.95
C ILE A 125 -6.37 -7.59 6.76
N VAL A 126 -5.25 -7.85 6.12
CA VAL A 126 -4.01 -8.35 6.75
C VAL A 126 -2.97 -7.24 6.62
N TYR A 127 -2.17 -7.01 7.65
CA TYR A 127 -1.08 -6.04 7.61
C TYR A 127 0.22 -6.69 8.10
N THR A 128 1.21 -6.73 7.21
CA THR A 128 2.58 -7.14 7.56
C THR A 128 3.43 -5.89 7.77
N THR A 129 4.01 -5.78 8.96
CA THR A 129 4.95 -4.70 9.30
C THR A 129 6.35 -5.10 8.89
N HIS A 130 7.02 -4.24 8.11
CA HIS A 130 8.39 -4.44 7.63
C HIS A 130 9.43 -3.63 8.41
N ASP A 131 8.96 -2.76 9.29
CA ASP A 131 9.77 -1.91 10.16
C ASP A 131 9.10 -1.70 11.51
N TYR A 132 9.75 -0.95 12.40
CA TYR A 132 9.24 -0.66 13.74
C TYR A 132 8.39 0.61 13.82
N GLN A 133 7.94 1.17 12.73
CA GLN A 133 7.22 2.46 12.68
C GLN A 133 6.02 2.53 13.63
N LEU A 134 5.33 1.41 13.85
CA LEU A 134 4.15 1.38 14.74
C LEU A 134 4.51 1.56 16.22
N VAL A 135 5.76 1.32 16.60
CA VAL A 135 6.23 1.33 17.99
C VAL A 135 7.41 2.27 18.22
N CYS A 136 8.09 2.72 17.17
CA CYS A 136 9.27 3.54 17.24
C CYS A 136 9.28 4.65 16.19
N PRO A 137 9.30 5.94 16.60
CA PRO A 137 9.34 7.08 15.68
C PRO A 137 10.56 7.10 14.75
N SER A 138 11.69 6.49 15.18
CA SER A 138 12.92 6.39 14.36
C SER A 138 12.92 5.19 13.42
N HIS A 139 11.87 4.37 13.43
CA HIS A 139 11.69 3.17 12.61
C HIS A 139 12.69 2.03 12.85
N GLY A 140 13.79 2.30 13.56
CA GLY A 140 14.88 1.34 13.75
C GLY A 140 14.98 0.74 15.14
N MET A 141 14.21 1.21 16.11
CA MET A 141 14.37 0.92 17.53
C MET A 141 15.80 1.19 18.03
N PHE A 142 16.48 2.10 17.36
CA PHE A 142 17.86 2.46 17.69
C PHE A 142 17.89 3.68 18.59
N ASP A 143 18.48 3.56 19.79
CA ASP A 143 18.75 4.67 20.67
C ASP A 143 20.20 5.14 20.46
N VAL A 144 20.36 6.36 19.95
CA VAL A 144 21.69 6.97 19.72
C VAL A 144 22.47 7.22 21.02
N ASN A 145 21.82 7.10 22.18
CA ASN A 145 22.45 7.28 23.50
C ASN A 145 22.91 5.96 24.13
N MET A 146 22.59 4.81 23.52
CA MET A 146 23.17 3.54 23.93
C MET A 146 24.60 3.45 23.40
N LYS A 147 25.58 3.76 24.25
CA LYS A 147 27.02 3.51 24.03
C LYS A 147 27.35 2.07 24.33
#